data_63e888900e78666817aa783f71d8d481
#
_entry.id   63e888900e78666817aa783f71d8d481
#
_cell.length_a   1.000
_cell.length_b   1.000
_cell.length_c   1.000
_cell.angle_alpha   90.00
_cell.angle_beta   90.00
_cell.angle_gamma   90.00
#
_symmetry.space_group_name_H-M   'P 1'
#
loop_
_entity.id
_entity.type
_entity.pdbx_description
1 polymer ?
#
loop_
_entity_poly.entity_id
_entity_poly.type
_entity_poly.pdbx_seq_one_letter_code
_entity_poly.pdbx_strand_id
1 'polypeptide(L)'
;MRRLIHSPAAPALSLPLMACLLLGACAATDSGPVAGFDGSWTISKRGIVAQQPGQLTRSAVQEATAHCAASGNRFRQLDLKESPPGTLSSHAESELKFACE
;
A
#
# COMPACT_ATOMS: atom_id res chain seq x y z
N MET A 1 3.20 21.07 44.00
CA MET A 1 1.89 20.44 43.89
C MET A 1 1.31 20.51 42.51
N ARG A 2 1.43 21.61 41.85
CA ARG A 2 0.85 21.69 40.50
C ARG A 2 1.61 20.88 39.49
N ARG A 3 2.85 20.63 39.70
CA ARG A 3 3.60 19.83 38.76
C ARG A 3 3.13 18.40 38.70
N LEU A 4 2.43 17.95 39.68
CA LEU A 4 1.88 16.60 39.68
C LEU A 4 0.92 16.37 38.54
N ILE A 5 0.28 17.42 38.08
CA ILE A 5 -0.72 17.34 37.04
C ILE A 5 -0.10 17.04 35.70
N HIS A 6 1.13 17.45 35.50
CA HIS A 6 1.75 17.29 34.19
C HIS A 6 2.11 15.86 33.85
N SER A 7 2.56 15.13 34.86
CA SER A 7 3.05 13.77 34.64
C SER A 7 2.00 12.83 34.05
N PRO A 8 0.75 12.86 34.52
CA PRO A 8 -0.24 11.92 34.01
C PRO A 8 -0.62 12.16 32.57
N ALA A 9 -0.39 13.35 32.04
CA ALA A 9 -0.82 13.66 30.70
C ALA A 9 0.01 12.93 29.64
N ALA A 10 1.29 12.79 29.85
CA ALA A 10 2.17 12.18 28.87
C ALA A 10 1.84 10.72 28.57
N PRO A 11 1.63 9.86 29.57
CA PRO A 11 1.28 8.48 29.28
C PRO A 11 -0.03 8.32 28.51
N ALA A 12 -0.99 9.18 28.82
CA ALA A 12 -2.29 9.12 28.14
C ALA A 12 -2.17 9.39 26.65
N LEU A 13 -1.27 10.25 26.25
CA LEU A 13 -1.08 10.55 24.84
C LEU A 13 -0.42 9.42 24.06
N SER A 14 0.39 8.62 24.75
CA SER A 14 1.06 7.50 24.09
C SER A 14 0.14 6.39 23.68
N LEU A 15 -0.87 6.11 24.47
CA LEU A 15 -1.78 5.01 24.23
C LEU A 15 -2.52 5.10 22.89
N PRO A 16 -3.07 6.23 22.50
CA PRO A 16 -3.75 6.33 21.20
C PRO A 16 -2.83 6.06 20.02
N LEU A 17 -1.59 6.46 20.12
CA LEU A 17 -0.63 6.22 19.04
C LEU A 17 -0.37 4.73 18.85
N MET A 18 -0.24 3.99 19.93
CA MET A 18 -0.03 2.55 19.84
C MET A 18 -1.22 1.86 19.21
N ALA A 19 -2.43 2.26 19.56
CA ALA A 19 -3.64 1.69 19.01
C ALA A 19 -3.72 1.91 17.51
N CYS A 20 -3.37 3.09 17.03
CA CYS A 20 -3.38 3.40 15.60
C CYS A 20 -2.40 2.54 14.82
N LEU A 21 -1.23 2.30 15.37
CA LEU A 21 -0.24 1.45 14.73
C LEU A 21 -0.73 0.01 14.57
N LEU A 22 -1.38 -0.51 15.59
CA LEU A 22 -1.91 -1.86 15.53
C LEU A 22 -3.01 -2.00 14.49
N LEU A 23 -3.89 -1.03 14.40
CA LEU A 23 -4.97 -1.03 13.42
C LEU A 23 -4.41 -0.95 11.99
N GLY A 24 -3.39 -0.13 11.78
CA GLY A 24 -2.77 -0.02 10.48
C GLY A 24 -2.15 -1.33 10.02
N ALA A 25 -1.53 -2.06 10.92
CA ALA A 25 -0.93 -3.35 10.59
C ALA A 25 -1.97 -4.39 10.19
N CYS A 26 -3.14 -4.37 10.82
CA CYS A 26 -4.20 -5.34 10.53
C CYS A 26 -4.93 -5.06 9.24
N ALA A 27 -4.89 -3.83 8.73
CA ALA A 27 -5.65 -3.42 7.55
C ALA A 27 -4.95 -3.73 6.23
N ALA A 28 -3.67 -4.08 6.26
CA ALA A 28 -2.90 -4.29 5.05
C ALA A 28 -3.22 -5.65 4.42
N THR A 29 -3.88 -5.65 3.27
CA THR A 29 -4.21 -6.87 2.52
C THR A 29 -3.48 -6.95 1.19
N ASP A 30 -3.09 -5.82 0.63
CA ASP A 30 -2.36 -5.76 -0.64
C ASP A 30 -0.87 -5.81 -0.42
N SER A 31 -0.17 -6.31 -1.43
CA SER A 31 1.28 -6.26 -1.45
C SER A 31 1.72 -4.87 -1.88
N GLY A 32 2.56 -4.21 -1.08
CA GLY A 32 3.19 -2.95 -1.46
C GLY A 32 4.30 -3.17 -2.46
N PRO A 33 5.08 -2.12 -2.79
CA PRO A 33 6.18 -2.27 -3.74
C PRO A 33 7.21 -3.28 -3.24
N VAL A 34 7.46 -4.32 -4.05
CA VAL A 34 8.43 -5.36 -3.74
C VAL A 34 9.55 -5.30 -4.77
N ALA A 35 10.79 -5.22 -4.31
CA ALA A 35 11.94 -5.14 -5.19
C ALA A 35 12.19 -6.47 -5.88
N GLY A 36 12.46 -6.41 -7.18
CA GLY A 36 12.89 -7.56 -7.95
C GLY A 36 14.40 -7.62 -8.05
N PHE A 37 14.90 -8.72 -8.61
CA PHE A 37 16.35 -8.91 -8.76
C PHE A 37 16.94 -8.04 -9.86
N ASP A 38 16.12 -7.59 -10.79
CA ASP A 38 16.57 -6.81 -11.94
C ASP A 38 16.46 -5.31 -11.74
N GLY A 39 16.24 -4.85 -10.52
CA GLY A 39 16.09 -3.44 -10.21
C GLY A 39 14.69 -2.91 -10.44
N SER A 40 13.77 -3.78 -10.78
CA SER A 40 12.35 -3.39 -10.93
C SER A 40 11.60 -3.58 -9.62
N TRP A 41 10.37 -3.11 -9.60
CA TRP A 41 9.45 -3.22 -8.47
C TRP A 41 8.15 -3.82 -8.95
N THR A 42 7.44 -4.51 -8.08
CA THR A 42 6.13 -5.09 -8.39
C THR A 42 5.13 -4.73 -7.30
N ILE A 43 3.95 -4.30 -7.72
CA ILE A 43 2.81 -4.06 -6.83
C ILE A 43 1.69 -4.99 -7.27
N SER A 44 1.16 -5.77 -6.34
CA SER A 44 0.04 -6.67 -6.60
C SER A 44 -1.18 -6.19 -5.82
N LYS A 45 -2.31 -6.08 -6.51
CA LYS A 45 -3.58 -5.66 -5.92
C LYS A 45 -4.64 -6.72 -6.20
N ARG A 46 -5.44 -7.00 -5.19
CA ARG A 46 -6.59 -7.89 -5.32
C ARG A 46 -7.82 -7.15 -4.87
N GLY A 47 -8.84 -7.15 -5.73
CA GLY A 47 -10.06 -6.42 -5.44
C GLY A 47 -11.15 -7.30 -4.87
N ILE A 48 -12.21 -6.68 -4.41
CA ILE A 48 -13.44 -7.37 -4.03
C ILE A 48 -14.22 -7.70 -5.30
N VAL A 49 -15.27 -8.52 -5.16
CA VAL A 49 -16.01 -9.07 -6.28
C VAL A 49 -16.48 -8.03 -7.29
N ALA A 50 -16.91 -6.87 -6.81
CA ALA A 50 -17.50 -5.84 -7.68
C ALA A 50 -16.47 -4.94 -8.35
N GLN A 51 -15.19 -5.05 -8.02
CA GLN A 51 -14.18 -4.16 -8.58
C GLN A 51 -13.70 -4.64 -9.94
N GLN A 52 -13.36 -3.68 -10.80
CA GLN A 52 -12.77 -3.95 -12.10
C GLN A 52 -11.24 -3.91 -11.99
N PRO A 53 -10.53 -4.71 -12.83
CA PRO A 53 -9.07 -4.69 -12.79
C PRO A 53 -8.47 -3.30 -13.04
N GLY A 54 -9.09 -2.50 -13.89
CA GLY A 54 -8.60 -1.16 -14.18
C GLY A 54 -8.57 -0.24 -12.97
N GLN A 55 -9.51 -0.42 -12.05
CA GLN A 55 -9.51 0.36 -10.81
C GLN A 55 -8.33 -0.01 -9.92
N LEU A 56 -7.99 -1.29 -9.87
CA LEU A 56 -6.84 -1.78 -9.12
C LEU A 56 -5.54 -1.28 -9.74
N THR A 57 -5.45 -1.30 -11.05
CA THR A 57 -4.30 -0.80 -11.79
C THR A 57 -4.07 0.68 -11.52
N ARG A 58 -5.15 1.47 -11.51
CA ARG A 58 -5.03 2.90 -11.22
C ARG A 58 -4.47 3.14 -9.83
N SER A 59 -4.95 2.38 -8.85
CA SER A 59 -4.45 2.45 -7.49
C SER A 59 -2.97 2.06 -7.43
N ALA A 60 -2.59 1.00 -8.13
CA ALA A 60 -1.20 0.55 -8.18
C ALA A 60 -0.29 1.59 -8.80
N VAL A 61 -0.72 2.23 -9.89
CA VAL A 61 0.06 3.28 -10.54
C VAL A 61 0.24 4.49 -9.62
N GLN A 62 -0.80 4.87 -8.89
CA GLN A 62 -0.68 5.97 -7.93
C GLN A 62 0.33 5.64 -6.84
N GLU A 63 0.29 4.43 -6.33
CA GLU A 63 1.22 3.98 -5.30
C GLU A 63 2.65 3.90 -5.85
N ALA A 64 2.82 3.38 -7.06
CA ALA A 64 4.12 3.28 -7.70
C ALA A 64 4.72 4.67 -7.97
N THR A 65 3.90 5.60 -8.43
CA THR A 65 4.34 6.97 -8.68
C THR A 65 4.83 7.62 -7.39
N ALA A 66 4.09 7.45 -6.30
CA ALA A 66 4.48 8.00 -5.00
C ALA A 66 5.76 7.33 -4.50
N HIS A 67 5.89 6.03 -4.70
CA HIS A 67 7.09 5.29 -4.29
C HIS A 67 8.34 5.82 -4.98
N CYS A 68 8.28 6.02 -6.28
CA CYS A 68 9.40 6.55 -7.04
C CYS A 68 9.69 8.01 -6.67
N ALA A 69 8.64 8.82 -6.47
CA ALA A 69 8.79 10.22 -6.13
C ALA A 69 9.47 10.42 -4.78
N ALA A 70 9.29 9.50 -3.85
CA ALA A 70 9.91 9.58 -2.53
C ALA A 70 11.44 9.58 -2.62
N SER A 71 12.00 9.01 -3.69
CA SER A 71 13.44 9.00 -3.94
C SER A 71 13.86 10.02 -5.01
N GLY A 72 12.93 10.91 -5.42
CA GLY A 72 13.21 11.89 -6.45
C GLY A 72 13.21 11.34 -7.86
N ASN A 73 12.63 10.17 -8.06
CA ASN A 73 12.63 9.48 -9.34
C ASN A 73 11.26 9.48 -9.98
N ARG A 74 11.21 9.08 -11.25
CA ARG A 74 9.98 9.00 -12.03
C ARG A 74 9.53 7.57 -12.19
N PHE A 75 8.23 7.38 -12.19
CA PHE A 75 7.61 6.09 -12.44
C PHE A 75 7.69 5.75 -13.94
N ARG A 76 8.03 4.49 -14.23
CA ARG A 76 7.99 3.94 -15.58
C ARG A 76 7.40 2.54 -15.53
N GLN A 77 6.30 2.34 -16.24
CA GLN A 77 5.66 1.04 -16.32
C GLN A 77 6.46 0.11 -17.21
N LEU A 78 6.74 -1.09 -16.72
CA LEU A 78 7.46 -2.12 -17.48
C LEU A 78 6.52 -3.21 -17.97
N ASP A 79 5.59 -3.65 -17.11
CA ASP A 79 4.65 -4.70 -17.45
C ASP A 79 3.39 -4.57 -16.60
N LEU A 80 2.28 -5.03 -17.12
CA LEU A 80 1.01 -4.99 -16.43
C LEU A 80 0.23 -6.25 -16.73
N LYS A 81 -0.24 -6.92 -15.68
CA LYS A 81 -1.11 -8.07 -15.79
C LYS A 81 -2.40 -7.78 -15.06
N GLU A 82 -3.51 -7.90 -15.75
CA GLU A 82 -4.84 -7.69 -15.18
C GLU A 82 -5.66 -8.94 -15.37
N SER A 83 -6.36 -9.35 -14.32
CA SER A 83 -7.24 -10.52 -14.37
C SER A 83 -8.61 -10.13 -13.84
N PRO A 84 -9.66 -10.23 -14.66
CA PRO A 84 -11.02 -9.98 -14.20
C PRO A 84 -11.52 -11.13 -13.33
N PRO A 85 -12.58 -10.91 -12.55
CA PRO A 85 -13.22 -12.02 -11.83
C PRO A 85 -13.70 -13.09 -12.81
N GLY A 86 -13.50 -14.34 -12.46
CA GLY A 86 -13.88 -15.45 -13.33
C GLY A 86 -14.31 -16.66 -12.54
N THR A 87 -14.43 -17.79 -13.23
CA THR A 87 -14.88 -19.04 -12.61
C THR A 87 -13.88 -19.60 -11.60
N LEU A 88 -12.58 -19.35 -11.83
CA LEU A 88 -11.52 -19.83 -10.97
C LEU A 88 -11.19 -18.87 -9.83
N SER A 89 -11.53 -17.60 -9.99
CA SER A 89 -11.29 -16.58 -8.98
C SER A 89 -12.46 -15.60 -8.96
N SER A 90 -12.97 -15.34 -7.77
CA SER A 90 -14.05 -14.38 -7.60
C SER A 90 -13.54 -12.95 -7.46
N HIS A 91 -12.24 -12.73 -7.54
CA HIS A 91 -11.62 -11.43 -7.34
C HIS A 91 -10.93 -10.94 -8.60
N ALA A 92 -11.03 -9.63 -8.84
CA ALA A 92 -10.17 -8.99 -9.83
C ALA A 92 -8.76 -8.88 -9.27
N GLU A 93 -7.77 -8.96 -10.13
CA GLU A 93 -6.37 -8.85 -9.75
C GLU A 93 -5.63 -7.95 -10.72
N SER A 94 -4.62 -7.24 -10.21
CA SER A 94 -3.73 -6.43 -11.02
C SER A 94 -2.32 -6.56 -10.47
N GLU A 95 -1.37 -6.81 -11.37
CA GLU A 95 0.04 -6.88 -11.03
C GLU A 95 0.80 -5.91 -11.91
N LEU A 96 1.41 -4.91 -11.29
CA LEU A 96 2.14 -3.86 -11.99
C LEU A 96 3.63 -4.01 -11.72
N LYS A 97 4.40 -4.13 -12.81
CA LYS A 97 5.85 -4.11 -12.73
C LYS A 97 6.34 -2.76 -13.25
N PHE A 98 7.23 -2.12 -12.50
CA PHE A 98 7.67 -0.78 -12.85
C PHE A 98 9.12 -0.55 -12.42
N ALA A 99 9.70 0.49 -12.97
CA ALA A 99 11.02 0.98 -12.60
C ALA A 99 10.92 2.44 -12.16
N CYS A 100 11.84 2.85 -11.32
CA CYS A 100 12.01 4.23 -10.92
C CYS A 100 13.25 4.78 -11.64
N GLU A 101 13.10 5.88 -12.36
CA GLU A 101 14.18 6.49 -13.14
C GLU A 101 14.50 7.90 -12.70
#